data_c9690462c56cc600af071894385ea9e4
#
_entry.id   c9690462c56cc600af071894385ea9e4
#
_cell.length_a   1.000
_cell.length_b   1.000
_cell.length_c   1.000
_cell.angle_alpha   90.00
_cell.angle_beta   90.00
_cell.angle_gamma   90.00
#
_symmetry.space_group_name_H-M   'P 1'
#
loop_
_entity.id
_entity.type
_entity.pdbx_description
1 polymer ?
#
loop_
_entity_poly.entity_id
_entity_poly.type
_entity_poly.pdbx_seq_one_letter_code
_entity_poly.pdbx_strand_id
1 'polypeptide(L)'
;MKKLLLALLLAVGVAQAEVIAKMPNKAGGFLYLTDVSTKGCSANSKAMFANSSDGKSIWGCWFLDDVVIHVKWDDGGTSAFPVEAFTLIKKSKGTDL
;
A
#
# COMPACT_ATOMS: atom_id res chain seq x y z
N MET A 1 -19.86 -20.26 20.13
CA MET A 1 -18.51 -20.19 20.56
C MET A 1 -17.52 -20.43 19.50
N LYS A 2 -17.58 -21.55 18.87
CA LYS A 2 -16.64 -21.83 17.82
C LYS A 2 -16.71 -20.87 16.68
N LYS A 3 -17.90 -20.37 16.41
CA LYS A 3 -18.05 -19.41 15.36
C LYS A 3 -17.32 -18.13 15.63
N LEU A 4 -17.28 -17.76 16.88
CA LEU A 4 -16.57 -16.56 17.23
C LEU A 4 -15.10 -16.70 16.96
N LEU A 5 -14.57 -17.86 17.23
CA LEU A 5 -13.16 -18.08 16.97
C LEU A 5 -12.85 -17.99 15.50
N LEU A 6 -13.73 -18.55 14.69
CA LEU A 6 -13.52 -18.45 13.26
C LEU A 6 -13.55 -17.03 12.78
N ALA A 7 -14.47 -16.26 13.29
CA ALA A 7 -14.56 -14.88 12.89
C ALA A 7 -13.29 -14.11 13.23
N LEU A 8 -12.74 -14.42 14.37
CA LEU A 8 -11.50 -13.77 14.77
C LEU A 8 -10.37 -14.09 13.84
N LEU A 9 -10.28 -15.34 13.47
CA LEU A 9 -9.20 -15.72 12.55
C LEU A 9 -9.33 -15.04 11.23
N LEU A 10 -10.54 -14.92 10.73
CA LEU A 10 -10.75 -14.24 9.47
C LEU A 10 -10.37 -12.79 9.57
N ALA A 11 -10.76 -12.17 10.65
CA ALA A 11 -10.42 -10.76 10.82
C ALA A 11 -8.93 -10.56 10.82
N VAL A 12 -8.21 -11.44 11.47
CA VAL A 12 -6.77 -11.32 11.47
C VAL A 12 -6.22 -11.49 10.07
N GLY A 13 -6.79 -12.42 9.32
CA GLY A 13 -6.30 -12.65 7.98
C GLY A 13 -6.45 -11.48 7.06
N VAL A 14 -7.49 -10.67 7.25
CA VAL A 14 -7.66 -9.54 6.36
C VAL A 14 -6.91 -8.31 6.79
N ALA A 15 -6.26 -8.37 7.90
CA ALA A 15 -5.63 -7.18 8.44
C ALA A 15 -4.25 -6.91 7.89
N GLN A 16 -3.79 -7.71 6.96
CA GLN A 16 -2.41 -7.57 6.56
C GLN A 16 -2.11 -6.40 5.68
N ALA A 17 -3.02 -6.02 4.81
CA ALA A 17 -2.72 -4.96 3.86
C ALA A 17 -3.07 -3.62 4.47
N GLU A 18 -2.22 -3.14 5.32
CA GLU A 18 -2.49 -1.91 6.03
C GLU A 18 -1.99 -0.71 5.26
N VAL A 19 -2.88 0.18 4.91
CA VAL A 19 -2.52 1.39 4.16
C VAL A 19 -1.96 2.41 5.12
N ILE A 20 -0.79 2.93 4.81
CA ILE A 20 -0.13 3.91 5.67
C ILE A 20 -0.12 5.31 5.07
N ALA A 21 -0.26 5.46 3.77
CA ALA A 21 -0.22 6.77 3.13
C ALA A 21 -0.98 6.73 1.83
N LYS A 22 -1.43 7.88 1.39
CA LYS A 22 -2.15 7.97 0.12
C LYS A 22 -1.90 9.32 -0.53
N MET A 23 -2.10 9.38 -1.84
CA MET A 23 -2.14 10.64 -2.55
C MET A 23 -3.12 10.54 -3.69
N PRO A 24 -3.76 11.65 -4.10
CA PRO A 24 -4.68 11.60 -5.24
C PRO A 24 -3.90 11.37 -6.53
N ASN A 25 -4.52 10.67 -7.46
CA ASN A 25 -3.91 10.45 -8.75
C ASN A 25 -4.73 11.10 -9.87
N LYS A 26 -4.16 11.08 -11.06
CA LYS A 26 -4.82 11.73 -12.19
C LYS A 26 -6.02 10.98 -12.73
N ALA A 27 -6.17 9.74 -12.35
CA ALA A 27 -7.27 8.93 -12.83
C ALA A 27 -8.52 9.07 -11.98
N GLY A 28 -8.55 10.02 -11.08
CA GLY A 28 -9.73 10.28 -10.27
C GLY A 28 -9.81 9.46 -9.01
N GLY A 29 -8.77 8.74 -8.67
CA GLY A 29 -8.72 7.95 -7.45
C GLY A 29 -7.49 8.30 -6.64
N PHE A 30 -6.93 7.30 -5.99
CA PHE A 30 -5.80 7.49 -5.09
C PHE A 30 -4.76 6.43 -5.30
N LEU A 31 -3.54 6.79 -4.93
CA LEU A 31 -2.44 5.86 -4.79
C LEU A 31 -2.32 5.54 -3.31
N TYR A 32 -2.23 4.28 -2.98
CA TYR A 32 -2.15 3.86 -1.57
C TYR A 32 -0.86 3.08 -1.35
N LEU A 33 -0.11 3.49 -0.34
CA LEU A 33 1.10 2.77 0.06
C LEU A 33 0.79 1.92 1.28
N THR A 34 1.27 0.69 1.29
CA THR A 34 1.10 -0.19 2.44
C THR A 34 2.46 -0.52 3.03
N ASP A 35 2.47 -1.07 4.22
CA ASP A 35 3.70 -1.52 4.84
C ASP A 35 3.84 -3.04 4.79
N VAL A 36 3.21 -3.66 3.83
CA VAL A 36 3.18 -5.11 3.70
C VAL A 36 4.14 -5.57 2.62
N SER A 37 4.99 -6.54 2.95
CA SER A 37 5.86 -7.16 1.97
C SER A 37 5.12 -8.31 1.32
N THR A 38 5.28 -8.47 0.02
CA THR A 38 4.65 -9.58 -0.70
C THR A 38 5.69 -10.25 -1.56
N LYS A 39 5.33 -11.42 -2.07
CA LYS A 39 6.23 -12.14 -2.93
C LYS A 39 6.57 -11.42 -4.20
N GLY A 40 5.66 -10.60 -4.68
CA GLY A 40 5.90 -9.87 -5.91
C GLY A 40 6.82 -8.68 -5.74
N CYS A 41 7.11 -8.30 -4.51
CA CYS A 41 7.98 -7.15 -4.25
C CYS A 41 9.32 -7.64 -3.72
N SER A 42 10.36 -6.91 -4.09
CA SER A 42 11.70 -7.27 -3.61
C SER A 42 11.79 -7.03 -2.11
N ALA A 43 12.87 -7.50 -1.51
CA ALA A 43 13.04 -7.40 -0.07
C ALA A 43 13.03 -5.96 0.42
N ASN A 44 13.38 -5.01 -0.43
CA ASN A 44 13.45 -3.62 -0.04
C ASN A 44 12.20 -2.82 -0.36
N SER A 45 11.18 -3.47 -0.85
CA SER A 45 9.98 -2.75 -1.26
C SER A 45 8.74 -3.36 -0.63
N LYS A 46 7.67 -2.60 -0.68
CA LYS A 46 6.40 -3.01 -0.09
C LYS A 46 5.31 -2.91 -1.12
N ALA A 47 4.18 -3.53 -0.85
CA ALA A 47 3.06 -3.51 -1.77
C ALA A 47 2.38 -2.15 -1.79
N MET A 48 1.84 -1.79 -2.93
CA MET A 48 1.04 -0.60 -3.08
C MET A 48 0.00 -0.85 -4.15
N PHE A 49 -1.01 -0.01 -4.20
CA PHE A 49 -2.03 -0.12 -5.24
C PHE A 49 -2.62 1.25 -5.50
N ALA A 50 -3.21 1.38 -6.69
CA ALA A 50 -3.89 2.60 -7.07
C ALA A 50 -5.25 2.24 -7.61
N ASN A 51 -6.21 3.13 -7.43
CA ASN A 51 -7.51 2.93 -8.05
C ASN A 51 -7.86 4.16 -8.88
N SER A 52 -8.90 4.03 -9.68
CA SER A 52 -9.36 5.11 -10.50
C SER A 52 -10.84 5.32 -10.26
N SER A 53 -11.38 6.44 -10.77
CA SER A 53 -12.77 6.75 -10.54
C SER A 53 -13.72 5.74 -11.17
N ASP A 54 -13.23 4.98 -12.15
CA ASP A 54 -14.07 3.97 -12.79
C ASP A 54 -13.96 2.59 -12.13
N GLY A 55 -13.32 2.53 -10.98
CA GLY A 55 -13.29 1.28 -10.21
C GLY A 55 -12.16 0.34 -10.53
N LYS A 56 -11.27 0.73 -11.43
CA LYS A 56 -10.14 -0.14 -11.76
C LYS A 56 -9.03 0.02 -10.75
N SER A 57 -8.26 -1.04 -10.58
CA SER A 57 -7.13 -1.03 -9.67
C SER A 57 -5.91 -1.62 -10.33
N ILE A 58 -4.75 -1.13 -9.93
CA ILE A 58 -3.49 -1.67 -10.39
C ILE A 58 -2.57 -1.77 -9.18
N TRP A 59 -1.77 -2.81 -9.15
CA TRP A 59 -0.87 -3.08 -8.04
C TRP A 59 0.57 -2.86 -8.44
N GLY A 60 1.41 -2.66 -7.44
CA GLY A 60 2.83 -2.50 -7.67
C GLY A 60 3.59 -2.59 -6.38
N CYS A 61 4.85 -2.18 -6.43
CA CYS A 61 5.73 -2.17 -5.28
C CYS A 61 6.33 -0.80 -5.12
N TRP A 62 6.59 -0.38 -3.89
CA TRP A 62 7.15 0.94 -3.65
C TRP A 62 8.29 0.86 -2.65
N PHE A 63 9.20 1.81 -2.76
CA PHE A 63 10.23 1.99 -1.74
C PHE A 63 10.58 3.46 -1.67
N LEU A 64 11.09 3.87 -0.53
CA LEU A 64 11.49 5.25 -0.28
C LEU A 64 12.99 5.36 -0.45
N ASP A 65 13.43 6.31 -1.26
CA ASP A 65 14.82 6.60 -1.46
C ASP A 65 15.01 8.08 -1.17
N ASP A 66 15.57 8.40 -0.01
CA ASP A 66 15.72 9.76 0.46
C ASP A 66 14.34 10.41 0.57
N VAL A 67 13.97 11.29 -0.32
CA VAL A 67 12.67 11.96 -0.27
C VAL A 67 11.78 11.59 -1.45
N VAL A 68 12.11 10.52 -2.14
CA VAL A 68 11.38 10.10 -3.34
C VAL A 68 10.79 8.74 -3.14
N ILE A 69 9.50 8.61 -3.43
CA ILE A 69 8.82 7.32 -3.44
C ILE A 69 8.92 6.76 -4.86
N HIS A 70 9.59 5.64 -4.99
CA HIS A 70 9.72 4.95 -6.27
C HIS A 70 8.71 3.85 -6.34
N VAL A 71 8.03 3.74 -7.47
CA VAL A 71 6.99 2.74 -7.67
C VAL A 71 7.33 1.92 -8.91
N LYS A 72 7.20 0.62 -8.79
CA LYS A 72 7.28 -0.26 -9.93
C LYS A 72 5.94 -0.96 -10.05
N TRP A 73 5.26 -0.72 -11.16
CA TRP A 73 3.92 -1.26 -11.38
C TRP A 73 4.00 -2.69 -11.90
N ASP A 74 2.93 -3.43 -11.68
CA ASP A 74 2.88 -4.83 -12.13
C ASP A 74 3.06 -4.97 -13.63
N ASP A 75 2.70 -3.97 -14.38
CA ASP A 75 2.86 -4.03 -15.83
C ASP A 75 4.28 -3.69 -16.27
N GLY A 76 5.18 -3.47 -15.34
CA GLY A 76 6.57 -3.17 -15.67
C GLY A 76 6.91 -1.71 -15.74
N GLY A 77 5.93 -0.83 -15.67
CA GLY A 77 6.19 0.60 -15.67
C GLY A 77 6.72 1.08 -14.34
N THR A 78 7.29 2.27 -14.33
CA THR A 78 7.80 2.86 -13.10
C THR A 78 7.32 4.29 -12.97
N SER A 79 7.27 4.75 -11.73
CA SER A 79 6.89 6.12 -11.42
C SER A 79 7.70 6.58 -10.23
N ALA A 80 7.76 7.88 -10.04
CA ALA A 80 8.44 8.46 -8.89
C ALA A 80 7.65 9.67 -8.42
N PHE A 81 7.52 9.80 -7.11
CA PHE A 81 6.75 10.90 -6.52
C PHE A 81 7.50 11.43 -5.32
N PRO A 82 7.41 12.74 -5.07
CA PRO A 82 8.02 13.25 -3.84
C PRO A 82 7.24 12.73 -2.63
N VAL A 83 7.97 12.38 -1.58
CA VAL A 83 7.33 11.82 -0.39
C VAL A 83 6.30 12.78 0.21
N GLU A 84 6.55 14.07 0.06
CA GLU A 84 5.64 15.06 0.63
C GLU A 84 4.32 15.17 -0.10
N ALA A 85 4.19 14.52 -1.26
CA ALA A 85 2.91 14.49 -1.95
C ALA A 85 1.91 13.56 -1.29
N PHE A 86 2.38 12.71 -0.39
CA PHE A 86 1.54 11.75 0.27
C PHE A 86 1.05 12.27 1.61
N THR A 87 -0.18 11.89 1.95
CA THR A 87 -0.73 12.16 3.26
C THR A 87 -0.59 10.90 4.10
N LEU A 88 0.03 11.04 5.25
CA LEU A 88 0.21 9.91 6.14
C LEU A 88 -1.12 9.57 6.78
N ILE A 89 -1.57 8.35 6.62
CA ILE A 89 -2.81 7.89 7.21
C ILE A 89 -2.56 7.25 8.54
N LYS A 90 -1.46 6.48 8.62
CA LYS A 90 -1.21 5.70 9.80
C LYS A 90 0.25 5.39 9.85
N LYS A 91 0.83 5.43 11.03
CA LYS A 91 2.23 5.07 11.17
C LYS A 91 2.40 3.59 10.98
N SER A 92 3.52 3.21 10.40
CA SER A 92 3.80 1.80 10.27
C SER A 92 3.98 1.20 11.65
N LYS A 93 3.85 -0.12 11.69
CA LYS A 93 3.77 -0.80 12.92
C LYS A 93 4.86 -0.56 13.90
N GLY A 94 6.02 -0.42 13.51
CA GLY A 94 7.12 -0.26 14.45
C GLY A 94 7.26 1.12 15.01
N THR A 95 6.47 2.07 14.58
CA THR A 95 6.70 3.46 14.94
C THR A 95 5.57 4.14 15.66
N ASP A 96 4.51 3.48 15.89
CA ASP A 96 3.38 4.16 16.50
C ASP A 96 3.43 4.11 18.01
N LEU A 97 4.54 3.95 18.55
CA LEU A 97 4.69 3.90 20.00
C LEU A 97 5.08 5.24 20.60
#